data_1e6e7b677aa2c33eede78d971f5538c3
#
_entry.id   1e6e7b677aa2c33eede78d971f5538c3
#
_cell.length_a   1.000
_cell.length_b   1.000
_cell.length_c   1.000
_cell.angle_alpha   90.00
_cell.angle_beta   90.00
_cell.angle_gamma   90.00
#
_symmetry.space_group_name_H-M   'P 1'
#
loop_
_entity.id
_entity.type
_entity.pdbx_description
1 polymer ?
#
loop_
_entity_poly.entity_id
_entity_poly.type
_entity_poly.pdbx_seq_one_letter_code
_entity_poly.pdbx_strand_id
1 'polypeptide(L)'
;DMNKLPIGDPTLSAKEIVGNESQERMGLLMKEEDVARVKRIADRERAPMYVVGETTNDMKFVFEQADGVKPIDIKLEYMFGKPPRTVMTDHTVTESYQPVVYKESELHHYLENVLQLEAVACKDWLTNKVDRSVTGKIARQQCQGELQLPLSDLGAVALDYRGKAGIATSIGHAPQVAMVDPAAGSVMAIAESLTNIVFAPLTDKLESVSLSANWMWPCRNEGEDARLYTAVQAASDFACSLGINIPTGKDSLSMTQKYGDDKVIAPGTVIISAGAEVSDIKK
;
A
#
# COMPACT_ATOMS: atom_id res chain seq x y z
N ASP A 1 -6.59 27.21 15.87
CA ASP A 1 -7.98 27.62 15.96
C ASP A 1 -8.86 26.67 15.16
N MET A 2 -9.69 25.86 15.85
CA MET A 2 -10.56 24.86 15.21
C MET A 2 -11.65 25.49 14.32
N ASN A 3 -12.07 26.72 14.63
CA ASN A 3 -13.11 27.39 13.83
C ASN A 3 -12.64 27.81 12.44
N LYS A 4 -11.33 27.83 12.21
CA LYS A 4 -10.71 28.13 10.92
C LYS A 4 -10.43 26.88 10.08
N LEU A 5 -10.64 25.69 10.62
CA LEU A 5 -10.51 24.44 9.86
C LEU A 5 -11.70 24.28 8.91
N PRO A 6 -11.47 23.94 7.64
CA PRO A 6 -12.56 23.63 6.73
C PRO A 6 -13.14 22.25 7.09
N ILE A 7 -14.39 22.23 7.53
CA ILE A 7 -15.10 21.03 7.94
C ILE A 7 -16.17 20.72 6.90
N GLY A 8 -16.13 19.52 6.32
CA GLY A 8 -17.11 19.05 5.34
C GLY A 8 -18.38 18.47 6.00
N ASP A 9 -18.22 17.85 7.16
CA ASP A 9 -19.32 17.28 7.93
C ASP A 9 -19.45 17.99 9.30
N PRO A 10 -20.49 18.81 9.50
CA PRO A 10 -20.69 19.57 10.73
C PRO A 10 -21.10 18.70 11.94
N THR A 11 -21.37 17.41 11.74
CA THR A 11 -21.74 16.49 12.82
C THR A 11 -20.54 15.90 13.55
N LEU A 12 -19.33 16.10 13.03
CA LEU A 12 -18.10 15.58 13.63
C LEU A 12 -17.80 16.24 14.98
N SER A 13 -17.45 15.43 15.95
CA SER A 13 -16.92 15.89 17.22
C SER A 13 -15.51 16.48 17.07
N ALA A 14 -15.07 17.26 18.04
CA ALA A 14 -13.71 17.83 18.04
C ALA A 14 -12.61 16.76 17.88
N LYS A 15 -12.79 15.58 18.49
CA LYS A 15 -11.85 14.45 18.38
C LYS A 15 -11.81 13.90 16.94
N GLU A 16 -12.97 13.76 16.33
CA GLU A 16 -13.07 13.27 14.95
C GLU A 16 -12.48 14.25 13.94
N ILE A 17 -12.69 15.57 14.15
CA ILE A 17 -12.09 16.60 13.29
C ILE A 17 -10.56 16.56 13.34
N VAL A 18 -9.99 16.43 14.55
CA VAL A 18 -8.54 16.39 14.74
C VAL A 18 -7.93 15.06 14.29
N GLY A 19 -8.63 13.94 14.55
CA GLY A 19 -8.18 12.60 14.21
C GLY A 19 -8.55 12.14 12.81
N ASN A 20 -9.21 12.98 12.01
CA ASN A 20 -9.64 12.59 10.67
C ASN A 20 -8.46 12.54 9.68
N GLU A 21 -8.30 11.42 9.01
CA GLU A 21 -7.43 11.28 7.85
C GLU A 21 -8.02 12.03 6.65
N SER A 22 -7.90 13.35 6.66
CA SER A 22 -8.29 14.17 5.50
C SER A 22 -7.26 13.98 4.40
N GLN A 23 -7.48 13.01 3.53
CA GLN A 23 -6.55 12.70 2.44
C GLN A 23 -6.29 13.91 1.55
N GLU A 24 -5.06 13.99 1.03
CA GLU A 24 -4.57 15.09 0.18
C GLU A 24 -4.61 16.46 0.85
N ARG A 25 -4.80 16.54 2.15
CA ARG A 25 -4.59 17.74 2.94
C ARG A 25 -3.15 17.83 3.41
N MET A 26 -2.56 19.01 3.22
CA MET A 26 -1.20 19.29 3.65
C MET A 26 -1.19 20.41 4.68
N GLY A 27 -0.48 20.21 5.79
CA GLY A 27 -0.15 21.27 6.73
C GLY A 27 1.14 21.97 6.30
N LEU A 28 1.14 23.28 6.26
CA LEU A 28 2.29 24.10 5.93
C LEU A 28 2.65 24.99 7.13
N LEU A 29 3.92 25.07 7.43
CA LEU A 29 4.48 26.06 8.35
C LEU A 29 5.32 27.05 7.54
N MET A 30 5.00 28.33 7.62
CA MET A 30 5.69 29.36 6.86
C MET A 30 5.74 30.69 7.62
N LYS A 31 6.56 31.59 7.14
CA LYS A 31 6.58 32.96 7.65
C LYS A 31 5.35 33.74 7.17
N GLU A 32 4.89 34.69 7.98
CA GLU A 32 3.75 35.53 7.66
C GLU A 32 3.93 36.26 6.32
N GLU A 33 5.14 36.74 6.02
CA GLU A 33 5.48 37.44 4.77
C GLU A 33 5.25 36.58 3.50
N ASP A 34 5.32 35.24 3.61
CA ASP A 34 5.15 34.30 2.52
C ASP A 34 3.69 33.89 2.28
N VAL A 35 2.81 34.08 3.27
CA VAL A 35 1.41 33.64 3.22
C VAL A 35 0.69 34.17 1.98
N ALA A 36 0.80 35.47 1.70
CA ALA A 36 0.13 36.08 0.57
C ALA A 36 0.63 35.57 -0.80
N ARG A 37 1.91 35.19 -0.87
CA ARG A 37 2.51 34.60 -2.07
C ARG A 37 2.01 33.19 -2.29
N VAL A 38 2.03 32.36 -1.25
CA VAL A 38 1.57 30.95 -1.33
C VAL A 38 0.07 30.92 -1.60
N LYS A 39 -0.72 31.80 -0.96
CA LYS A 39 -2.16 31.87 -1.22
C LYS A 39 -2.47 32.20 -2.69
N ARG A 40 -1.75 33.12 -3.33
CA ARG A 40 -1.94 33.39 -4.76
C ARG A 40 -1.64 32.18 -5.65
N ILE A 41 -0.65 31.38 -5.29
CA ILE A 41 -0.35 30.14 -6.01
C ILE A 41 -1.48 29.13 -5.78
N ALA A 42 -1.91 28.93 -4.55
CA ALA A 42 -3.01 28.04 -4.20
C ALA A 42 -4.31 28.40 -4.95
N ASP A 43 -4.65 29.69 -4.98
CA ASP A 43 -5.83 30.19 -5.70
C ASP A 43 -5.72 29.93 -7.22
N ARG A 44 -4.53 30.12 -7.81
CA ARG A 44 -4.25 29.82 -9.22
C ARG A 44 -4.45 28.32 -9.52
N GLU A 45 -3.97 27.46 -8.65
CA GLU A 45 -4.06 25.99 -8.80
C GLU A 45 -5.42 25.42 -8.30
N ARG A 46 -6.35 26.29 -7.88
CA ARG A 46 -7.65 25.90 -7.30
C ARG A 46 -7.52 24.98 -6.09
N ALA A 47 -6.46 25.13 -5.32
CA ALA A 47 -6.20 24.42 -4.08
C ALA A 47 -6.57 25.32 -2.90
N PRO A 48 -7.70 25.11 -2.22
CA PRO A 48 -8.12 25.96 -1.10
C PRO A 48 -7.07 25.99 0.01
N MET A 49 -6.69 27.19 0.46
CA MET A 49 -5.71 27.41 1.51
C MET A 49 -6.33 28.22 2.67
N TYR A 50 -6.12 27.77 3.88
CA TYR A 50 -6.63 28.38 5.10
C TYR A 50 -5.50 28.62 6.10
N VAL A 51 -5.46 29.81 6.69
CA VAL A 51 -4.56 30.13 7.82
C VAL A 51 -5.28 29.73 9.10
N VAL A 52 -4.93 28.60 9.67
CA VAL A 52 -5.66 27.98 10.78
C VAL A 52 -5.03 28.22 12.15
N GLY A 53 -3.83 28.76 12.21
CA GLY A 53 -3.12 29.01 13.45
C GLY A 53 -1.78 29.66 13.25
N GLU A 54 -1.05 29.81 14.34
CA GLU A 54 0.30 30.36 14.38
C GLU A 54 1.16 29.61 15.39
N THR A 55 2.47 29.75 15.27
CA THR A 55 3.42 29.17 16.24
C THR A 55 3.54 30.07 17.46
N THR A 56 3.39 29.51 18.64
CA THR A 56 3.40 30.22 19.93
C THR A 56 4.76 30.15 20.65
N ASN A 57 5.65 29.29 20.17
CA ASN A 57 6.98 29.04 20.74
C ASN A 57 6.99 28.57 22.21
N ASP A 58 5.89 27.98 22.66
CA ASP A 58 5.70 27.45 24.02
C ASP A 58 5.88 25.93 24.10
N MET A 59 6.34 25.31 23.00
CA MET A 59 6.57 23.88 22.86
C MET A 59 5.31 23.03 23.13
N LYS A 60 4.13 23.56 22.79
CA LYS A 60 2.85 22.90 22.87
C LYS A 60 2.20 22.71 21.51
N PHE A 61 1.35 21.71 21.43
CA PHE A 61 0.41 21.51 20.33
C PHE A 61 -1.01 21.69 20.86
N VAL A 62 -1.71 22.71 20.39
CA VAL A 62 -2.99 23.11 20.94
C VAL A 62 -4.02 23.26 19.83
N PHE A 63 -5.20 22.68 20.05
CA PHE A 63 -6.42 23.00 19.32
C PHE A 63 -7.38 23.70 20.26
N GLU A 64 -7.93 24.83 19.80
CA GLU A 64 -8.85 25.66 20.59
C GLU A 64 -10.15 25.90 19.83
N GLN A 65 -11.28 25.71 20.50
CA GLN A 65 -12.64 26.00 20.03
C GLN A 65 -13.05 27.46 20.36
N ALA A 66 -14.14 27.94 19.75
CA ALA A 66 -14.64 29.30 19.94
C ALA A 66 -15.00 29.61 21.40
N ASP A 67 -15.43 28.62 22.15
CA ASP A 67 -15.78 28.72 23.58
C ASP A 67 -14.55 28.63 24.51
N GLY A 68 -13.33 28.54 23.94
CA GLY A 68 -12.09 28.42 24.70
C GLY A 68 -11.77 27.01 25.18
N VAL A 69 -12.62 26.03 24.86
CA VAL A 69 -12.31 24.62 25.14
C VAL A 69 -11.17 24.15 24.28
N LYS A 70 -10.21 23.45 24.89
CA LYS A 70 -9.03 22.90 24.25
C LYS A 70 -9.14 21.37 24.21
N PRO A 71 -9.68 20.78 23.17
CA PRO A 71 -9.76 19.34 23.03
C PRO A 71 -8.37 18.66 22.96
N ILE A 72 -7.35 19.42 22.54
CA ILE A 72 -5.95 19.04 22.63
C ILE A 72 -5.16 20.23 23.22
N ASP A 73 -4.43 19.99 24.30
CA ASP A 73 -3.39 20.86 24.87
C ASP A 73 -2.28 19.94 25.40
N ILE A 74 -1.31 19.64 24.55
CA ILE A 74 -0.27 18.66 24.84
C ILE A 74 1.13 19.26 24.57
N LYS A 75 2.09 18.96 25.41
CA LYS A 75 3.48 19.34 25.15
C LYS A 75 4.06 18.51 23.99
N LEU A 76 4.83 19.16 23.13
CA LEU A 76 5.48 18.50 21.99
C LEU A 76 6.40 17.36 22.41
N GLU A 77 6.99 17.41 23.60
CA GLU A 77 7.82 16.30 24.13
C GLU A 77 7.02 14.99 24.29
N TYR A 78 5.70 15.08 24.57
CA TYR A 78 4.84 13.89 24.64
C TYR A 78 4.39 13.38 23.27
N MET A 79 4.29 14.26 22.29
CA MET A 79 3.98 13.88 20.91
C MET A 79 5.16 13.25 20.19
N PHE A 80 6.36 13.86 20.34
CA PHE A 80 7.58 13.48 19.61
C PHE A 80 8.60 12.77 20.50
N GLY A 81 8.22 12.46 21.75
CA GLY A 81 9.04 11.63 22.63
C GLY A 81 9.22 10.21 22.08
N LYS A 82 10.11 9.47 22.69
CA LYS A 82 10.28 8.06 22.31
C LYS A 82 9.06 7.27 22.80
N PRO A 83 8.25 6.68 21.91
CA PRO A 83 7.19 5.80 22.33
C PRO A 83 7.76 4.60 23.09
N PRO A 84 7.00 4.00 24.01
CA PRO A 84 7.43 2.77 24.67
C PRO A 84 7.67 1.71 23.59
N ARG A 85 8.74 0.92 23.80
CA ARG A 85 9.06 -0.18 22.88
C ARG A 85 7.92 -1.20 22.91
N THR A 86 7.31 -1.43 21.76
CA THR A 86 6.37 -2.52 21.61
C THR A 86 7.14 -3.84 21.55
N VAL A 87 6.78 -4.78 22.42
CA VAL A 87 7.29 -6.14 22.40
C VAL A 87 6.14 -7.07 22.04
N MET A 88 6.27 -7.74 20.90
CA MET A 88 5.33 -8.75 20.47
C MET A 88 5.90 -10.12 20.90
N THR A 89 5.16 -10.84 21.71
CA THR A 89 5.55 -12.17 22.20
C THR A 89 4.53 -13.18 21.70
N ASP A 90 4.98 -14.15 20.93
CA ASP A 90 4.15 -15.19 20.34
C ASP A 90 4.95 -16.48 20.20
N HIS A 91 4.31 -17.52 19.74
CA HIS A 91 4.91 -18.84 19.52
C HIS A 91 4.47 -19.44 18.18
N THR A 92 5.27 -20.35 17.67
CA THR A 92 4.94 -21.06 16.43
C THR A 92 3.82 -22.05 16.69
N VAL A 93 2.71 -21.91 15.96
CA VAL A 93 1.63 -22.89 15.90
C VAL A 93 1.88 -23.80 14.70
N THR A 94 1.94 -25.09 14.94
CA THR A 94 2.08 -26.07 13.87
C THR A 94 0.71 -26.54 13.42
N GLU A 95 0.33 -26.23 12.21
CA GLU A 95 -0.88 -26.71 11.58
C GLU A 95 -0.60 -27.99 10.78
N SER A 96 -1.57 -28.88 10.74
CA SER A 96 -1.52 -30.07 9.89
C SER A 96 -2.57 -29.96 8.79
N TYR A 97 -2.15 -30.14 7.56
CA TYR A 97 -3.05 -30.09 6.40
C TYR A 97 -3.30 -31.52 5.90
N GLN A 98 -4.56 -31.77 5.51
CA GLN A 98 -4.90 -33.03 4.87
C GLN A 98 -4.32 -33.04 3.45
N PRO A 99 -3.77 -34.17 2.98
CA PRO A 99 -3.29 -34.27 1.61
C PRO A 99 -4.44 -34.07 0.63
N VAL A 100 -4.16 -33.32 -0.44
CA VAL A 100 -5.14 -33.12 -1.51
C VAL A 100 -5.33 -34.43 -2.26
N VAL A 101 -6.58 -34.87 -2.39
CA VAL A 101 -6.95 -36.07 -3.14
C VAL A 101 -7.81 -35.65 -4.33
N TYR A 102 -7.40 -36.07 -5.54
CA TYR A 102 -8.17 -35.83 -6.75
C TYR A 102 -8.29 -37.11 -7.57
N LYS A 103 -9.33 -37.15 -8.39
CA LYS A 103 -9.60 -38.23 -9.31
C LYS A 103 -9.42 -37.71 -10.74
N GLU A 104 -8.65 -38.42 -11.54
CA GLU A 104 -8.42 -38.04 -12.95
C GLU A 104 -9.74 -37.92 -13.75
N SER A 105 -10.73 -38.74 -13.45
CA SER A 105 -12.04 -38.68 -14.08
C SER A 105 -12.81 -37.39 -13.82
N GLU A 106 -12.43 -36.61 -12.82
CA GLU A 106 -13.08 -35.36 -12.43
C GLU A 106 -12.29 -34.11 -12.87
N LEU A 107 -11.22 -34.26 -13.67
CA LEU A 107 -10.34 -33.18 -14.08
C LEU A 107 -11.13 -31.99 -14.69
N HIS A 108 -12.12 -32.29 -15.51
CA HIS A 108 -12.94 -31.25 -16.15
C HIS A 108 -13.71 -30.43 -15.11
N HIS A 109 -14.30 -31.11 -14.12
CA HIS A 109 -14.98 -30.47 -13.01
C HIS A 109 -14.05 -29.59 -12.17
N TYR A 110 -12.83 -30.06 -11.90
CA TYR A 110 -11.83 -29.22 -11.18
C TYR A 110 -11.45 -27.99 -11.99
N LEU A 111 -11.29 -28.11 -13.30
CA LEU A 111 -11.03 -26.96 -14.17
C LEU A 111 -12.18 -25.95 -14.13
N GLU A 112 -13.42 -26.41 -14.23
CA GLU A 112 -14.59 -25.54 -14.12
C GLU A 112 -14.63 -24.79 -12.77
N ASN A 113 -14.36 -25.50 -11.68
CA ASN A 113 -14.29 -24.90 -10.35
C ASN A 113 -13.21 -23.83 -10.24
N VAL A 114 -12.00 -24.08 -10.76
CA VAL A 114 -10.91 -23.11 -10.78
C VAL A 114 -11.28 -21.87 -11.58
N LEU A 115 -11.91 -22.02 -12.74
CA LEU A 115 -12.33 -20.89 -13.57
C LEU A 115 -13.42 -20.03 -12.93
N GLN A 116 -14.15 -20.56 -11.94
CA GLN A 116 -15.18 -19.84 -11.18
C GLN A 116 -14.65 -19.19 -9.90
N LEU A 117 -13.40 -19.47 -9.50
CA LEU A 117 -12.83 -18.79 -8.33
C LEU A 117 -12.81 -17.28 -8.57
N GLU A 118 -13.11 -16.51 -7.53
CA GLU A 118 -13.10 -15.04 -7.59
C GLU A 118 -11.75 -14.49 -8.08
N ALA A 119 -10.65 -15.09 -7.65
CA ALA A 119 -9.31 -14.70 -8.07
C ALA A 119 -9.01 -14.95 -9.56
N VAL A 120 -9.74 -15.88 -10.21
CA VAL A 120 -9.50 -16.34 -11.59
C VAL A 120 -10.57 -15.83 -12.56
N ALA A 121 -11.81 -15.71 -12.09
CA ALA A 121 -12.95 -15.33 -12.92
C ALA A 121 -12.75 -13.98 -13.61
N CYS A 122 -13.36 -13.84 -14.79
CA CYS A 122 -13.29 -12.62 -15.61
C CYS A 122 -13.80 -11.39 -14.86
N LYS A 123 -13.03 -10.31 -14.91
CA LYS A 123 -13.33 -9.01 -14.27
C LYS A 123 -13.32 -7.85 -15.26
N ASP A 124 -13.80 -8.05 -16.48
CA ASP A 124 -13.81 -7.04 -17.54
C ASP A 124 -14.48 -5.73 -17.09
N TRP A 125 -15.51 -5.83 -16.28
CA TRP A 125 -16.22 -4.70 -15.71
C TRP A 125 -15.32 -3.83 -14.83
N LEU A 126 -14.28 -4.41 -14.20
CA LEU A 126 -13.30 -3.74 -13.39
C LEU A 126 -12.08 -3.34 -14.23
N THR A 127 -11.44 -4.31 -14.89
CA THR A 127 -10.17 -4.13 -15.60
C THR A 127 -10.27 -3.18 -16.79
N ASN A 128 -11.45 -3.04 -17.40
CA ASN A 128 -11.66 -2.18 -18.57
C ASN A 128 -12.23 -0.79 -18.24
N LYS A 129 -12.61 -0.53 -17.00
CA LYS A 129 -13.26 0.73 -16.60
C LYS A 129 -12.57 1.49 -15.49
N VAL A 130 -12.01 0.78 -14.51
CA VAL A 130 -11.46 1.37 -13.28
C VAL A 130 -9.94 1.21 -13.30
N ASP A 131 -9.23 2.31 -13.04
CA ASP A 131 -7.77 2.36 -12.90
C ASP A 131 -6.99 1.64 -14.01
N ARG A 132 -7.58 1.55 -15.19
CA ARG A 132 -6.99 0.87 -16.33
C ARG A 132 -5.65 1.46 -16.73
N SER A 133 -5.58 2.78 -16.69
CA SER A 133 -4.37 3.50 -17.00
C SER A 133 -4.37 4.87 -16.35
N VAL A 134 -3.26 5.24 -15.74
CA VAL A 134 -3.07 6.52 -15.04
C VAL A 134 -1.99 7.31 -15.74
N THR A 135 -2.20 8.61 -15.92
CA THR A 135 -1.36 9.54 -16.66
C THR A 135 -1.52 9.48 -18.19
N GLY A 136 -0.98 10.47 -18.89
CA GLY A 136 -1.04 10.53 -20.36
C GLY A 136 0.21 9.97 -21.06
N LYS A 137 1.15 9.38 -20.33
CA LYS A 137 2.45 8.92 -20.86
C LYS A 137 2.61 7.40 -20.77
N ILE A 138 1.51 6.66 -20.88
CA ILE A 138 1.50 5.21 -20.77
C ILE A 138 2.13 4.60 -22.01
N ALA A 139 3.15 3.77 -21.80
CA ALA A 139 3.79 2.97 -22.82
C ALA A 139 3.23 1.55 -22.84
N ARG A 140 2.88 0.98 -21.67
CA ARG A 140 2.27 -0.34 -21.53
C ARG A 140 1.25 -0.35 -20.40
N GLN A 141 0.10 -0.95 -20.68
CA GLN A 141 -1.00 -1.12 -19.73
C GLN A 141 -1.42 -2.59 -19.63
N GLN A 142 -2.29 -2.90 -18.68
CA GLN A 142 -2.77 -4.26 -18.43
C GLN A 142 -3.52 -4.89 -19.63
N CYS A 143 -4.35 -4.13 -20.33
CA CYS A 143 -5.11 -4.64 -21.47
C CYS A 143 -4.30 -4.51 -22.76
N GLN A 144 -4.20 -5.61 -23.53
CA GLN A 144 -3.36 -5.71 -24.72
C GLN A 144 -4.13 -6.32 -25.90
N GLY A 145 -3.60 -6.07 -27.12
CA GLY A 145 -4.10 -6.62 -28.38
C GLY A 145 -5.45 -6.04 -28.80
N GLU A 146 -5.99 -6.57 -29.91
CA GLU A 146 -7.25 -6.11 -30.48
C GLU A 146 -8.44 -6.37 -29.57
N LEU A 147 -8.44 -7.49 -28.85
CA LEU A 147 -9.50 -7.88 -27.92
C LEU A 147 -9.40 -7.17 -26.56
N GLN A 148 -8.35 -6.40 -26.32
CA GLN A 148 -8.10 -5.70 -25.05
C GLN A 148 -8.22 -6.61 -23.83
N LEU A 149 -7.57 -7.77 -23.90
CA LEU A 149 -7.52 -8.71 -22.79
C LEU A 149 -6.50 -8.28 -21.73
N PRO A 150 -6.72 -8.53 -20.45
CA PRO A 150 -5.81 -8.18 -19.36
C PRO A 150 -4.64 -9.18 -19.28
N LEU A 151 -3.75 -9.15 -20.27
CA LEU A 151 -2.66 -10.10 -20.46
C LEU A 151 -1.29 -9.56 -20.01
N SER A 152 -1.21 -8.30 -19.60
CA SER A 152 0.05 -7.68 -19.20
C SER A 152 0.16 -7.58 -17.70
N ASP A 153 1.17 -8.24 -17.15
CA ASP A 153 1.44 -8.26 -15.71
C ASP A 153 2.42 -7.16 -15.27
N LEU A 154 2.74 -6.26 -16.18
CA LEU A 154 3.51 -5.05 -15.88
C LEU A 154 2.88 -3.81 -16.52
N GLY A 155 3.09 -2.66 -15.87
CA GLY A 155 2.81 -1.34 -16.42
C GLY A 155 4.12 -0.61 -16.75
N ALA A 156 4.13 0.20 -17.80
CA ALA A 156 5.24 1.09 -18.10
C ALA A 156 4.76 2.48 -18.52
N VAL A 157 5.44 3.50 -18.00
CA VAL A 157 5.16 4.91 -18.30
C VAL A 157 6.43 5.61 -18.75
N ALA A 158 6.30 6.51 -19.73
CA ALA A 158 7.41 7.34 -20.17
C ALA A 158 7.68 8.46 -19.16
N LEU A 159 8.93 8.88 -19.01
CA LEU A 159 9.28 10.04 -18.20
C LEU A 159 8.83 11.36 -18.86
N ASP A 160 8.91 11.41 -20.19
CA ASP A 160 8.50 12.57 -20.95
C ASP A 160 7.87 12.20 -22.32
N TYR A 161 7.43 13.17 -23.12
CA TYR A 161 6.78 12.94 -24.41
C TYR A 161 7.74 12.79 -25.60
N ARG A 162 9.04 12.95 -25.42
CA ARG A 162 10.04 12.99 -26.49
C ARG A 162 11.10 11.91 -26.36
N GLY A 163 11.47 11.61 -25.11
CA GLY A 163 12.50 10.63 -24.80
C GLY A 163 12.03 9.18 -24.96
N LYS A 164 12.90 8.29 -24.57
CA LYS A 164 12.65 6.85 -24.56
C LYS A 164 12.70 6.25 -23.16
N ALA A 165 13.26 6.98 -22.21
CA ALA A 165 13.35 6.53 -20.83
C ALA A 165 11.97 6.45 -20.18
N GLY A 166 11.80 5.49 -19.29
CA GLY A 166 10.56 5.26 -18.58
C GLY A 166 10.75 4.56 -17.26
N ILE A 167 9.64 4.25 -16.61
CA ILE A 167 9.57 3.43 -15.42
C ILE A 167 8.63 2.27 -15.69
N ALA A 168 9.07 1.05 -15.36
CA ALA A 168 8.21 -0.12 -15.31
C ALA A 168 7.83 -0.44 -13.86
N THR A 169 6.63 -0.95 -13.66
CA THR A 169 6.13 -1.41 -12.38
C THR A 169 5.41 -2.74 -12.53
N SER A 170 5.51 -3.59 -11.52
CA SER A 170 4.78 -4.85 -11.43
C SER A 170 4.39 -5.16 -10.00
N ILE A 171 3.52 -6.13 -9.82
CA ILE A 171 3.06 -6.58 -8.50
C ILE A 171 3.22 -8.09 -8.42
N GLY A 172 3.48 -8.58 -7.19
CA GLY A 172 3.45 -9.99 -6.87
C GLY A 172 2.87 -10.22 -5.46
N HIS A 173 2.12 -11.31 -5.29
CA HIS A 173 1.59 -11.74 -4.00
C HIS A 173 1.19 -13.22 -4.05
N ALA A 174 1.27 -13.92 -2.93
CA ALA A 174 0.96 -15.35 -2.86
C ALA A 174 0.24 -15.72 -1.54
N PRO A 175 -0.97 -15.17 -1.29
CA PRO A 175 -1.66 -15.36 -0.01
C PRO A 175 -2.00 -16.83 0.25
N GLN A 176 -2.35 -17.61 -0.77
CA GLN A 176 -2.68 -19.02 -0.62
C GLN A 176 -1.48 -19.84 -0.15
N VAL A 177 -0.29 -19.54 -0.67
CA VAL A 177 0.96 -20.18 -0.22
C VAL A 177 1.33 -19.72 1.18
N ALA A 178 1.17 -18.41 1.46
CA ALA A 178 1.45 -17.85 2.79
C ALA A 178 0.57 -18.43 3.90
N MET A 179 -0.66 -18.86 3.60
CA MET A 179 -1.52 -19.57 4.55
C MET A 179 -0.86 -20.85 5.05
N VAL A 180 -0.22 -21.60 4.15
CA VAL A 180 0.44 -22.87 4.47
C VAL A 180 1.86 -22.64 5.00
N ASP A 181 2.62 -21.81 4.30
CA ASP A 181 4.02 -21.49 4.62
C ASP A 181 4.28 -19.98 4.39
N PRO A 182 4.39 -19.21 5.48
CA PRO A 182 4.59 -17.78 5.38
C PRO A 182 5.93 -17.39 4.75
N ALA A 183 6.98 -18.20 4.92
CA ALA A 183 8.28 -17.99 4.28
C ALA A 183 8.18 -18.16 2.76
N ALA A 184 7.62 -19.29 2.32
CA ALA A 184 7.42 -19.58 0.92
C ALA A 184 6.52 -18.52 0.24
N GLY A 185 5.42 -18.13 0.89
CA GLY A 185 4.51 -17.11 0.38
C GLY A 185 5.20 -15.76 0.15
N SER A 186 6.07 -15.34 1.07
CA SER A 186 6.81 -14.08 0.94
C SER A 186 7.86 -14.12 -0.16
N VAL A 187 8.58 -15.22 -0.29
CA VAL A 187 9.55 -15.43 -1.39
C VAL A 187 8.84 -15.46 -2.74
N MET A 188 7.69 -16.16 -2.82
CA MET A 188 6.90 -16.21 -4.06
C MET A 188 6.33 -14.85 -4.45
N ALA A 189 5.91 -14.03 -3.50
CA ALA A 189 5.45 -12.67 -3.79
C ALA A 189 6.56 -11.81 -4.44
N ILE A 190 7.79 -11.91 -3.95
CA ILE A 190 8.94 -11.25 -4.57
C ILE A 190 9.21 -11.86 -5.96
N ALA A 191 9.26 -13.17 -6.06
CA ALA A 191 9.54 -13.85 -7.32
C ALA A 191 8.52 -13.51 -8.41
N GLU A 192 7.23 -13.46 -8.08
CA GLU A 192 6.18 -13.08 -9.02
C GLU A 192 6.38 -11.63 -9.52
N SER A 193 6.61 -10.67 -8.62
CA SER A 193 6.87 -9.29 -9.04
C SER A 193 8.08 -9.17 -9.97
N LEU A 194 9.14 -9.94 -9.71
CA LEU A 194 10.35 -9.95 -10.56
C LEU A 194 10.11 -10.63 -11.90
N THR A 195 9.41 -11.77 -11.94
CA THR A 195 9.10 -12.46 -13.20
C THR A 195 8.16 -11.65 -14.09
N ASN A 196 7.32 -10.81 -13.51
CA ASN A 196 6.46 -9.88 -14.25
C ASN A 196 7.26 -8.71 -14.84
N ILE A 197 8.16 -8.09 -14.07
CA ILE A 197 8.89 -6.89 -14.52
C ILE A 197 10.02 -7.17 -15.53
N VAL A 198 10.58 -8.38 -15.56
CA VAL A 198 11.73 -8.70 -16.45
C VAL A 198 11.40 -8.63 -17.94
N PHE A 199 10.14 -8.53 -18.32
CA PHE A 199 9.73 -8.30 -19.72
C PHE A 199 9.86 -6.84 -20.17
N ALA A 200 10.19 -5.92 -19.27
CA ALA A 200 10.58 -4.56 -19.62
C ALA A 200 12.11 -4.48 -19.88
N PRO A 201 12.59 -3.62 -20.80
CA PRO A 201 14.03 -3.41 -21.04
C PRO A 201 14.64 -2.59 -19.91
N LEU A 202 14.84 -3.20 -18.74
CA LEU A 202 15.42 -2.59 -17.56
C LEU A 202 16.84 -2.07 -17.83
N THR A 203 17.17 -0.88 -17.30
CA THR A 203 18.45 -0.20 -17.57
C THR A 203 19.64 -1.03 -17.08
N ASP A 204 19.59 -1.49 -15.83
CA ASP A 204 20.66 -2.27 -15.19
C ASP A 204 20.16 -3.65 -14.73
N LYS A 205 19.26 -4.27 -15.49
CA LYS A 205 18.68 -5.59 -15.18
C LYS A 205 18.04 -5.57 -13.77
N LEU A 206 18.26 -6.62 -12.99
CA LEU A 206 17.72 -6.71 -11.63
C LEU A 206 18.33 -5.70 -10.65
N GLU A 207 19.52 -5.20 -10.90
CA GLU A 207 20.17 -4.20 -10.04
C GLU A 207 19.45 -2.85 -10.04
N SER A 208 18.65 -2.57 -11.08
CA SER A 208 17.81 -1.37 -11.15
C SER A 208 16.46 -1.51 -10.44
N VAL A 209 16.12 -2.70 -9.96
CA VAL A 209 14.83 -2.96 -9.32
C VAL A 209 14.86 -2.54 -7.85
N SER A 210 13.87 -1.76 -7.45
CA SER A 210 13.53 -1.47 -6.06
C SER A 210 12.17 -2.04 -5.72
N LEU A 211 12.03 -2.59 -4.52
CA LEU A 211 10.79 -3.19 -4.06
C LEU A 211 10.12 -2.33 -2.98
N SER A 212 8.80 -2.37 -2.94
CA SER A 212 8.00 -1.88 -1.83
C SER A 212 7.17 -3.04 -1.27
N ALA A 213 7.23 -3.27 0.04
CA ALA A 213 6.54 -4.37 0.69
C ALA A 213 5.35 -3.86 1.52
N ASN A 214 4.15 -4.28 1.14
CA ASN A 214 2.92 -3.95 1.85
C ASN A 214 2.43 -5.20 2.60
N TRP A 215 2.59 -5.17 3.93
CA TRP A 215 2.24 -6.27 4.81
C TRP A 215 0.81 -6.11 5.32
N MET A 216 -0.01 -7.15 5.16
CA MET A 216 -1.34 -7.25 5.73
C MET A 216 -1.41 -8.51 6.55
N TRP A 217 -1.49 -8.38 7.89
CA TRP A 217 -1.33 -9.50 8.78
C TRP A 217 -2.29 -9.46 9.98
N PRO A 218 -2.90 -10.58 10.37
CA PRO A 218 -3.83 -10.64 11.50
C PRO A 218 -3.10 -10.88 12.83
N CYS A 219 -2.12 -10.05 13.18
CA CYS A 219 -1.20 -10.23 14.31
C CYS A 219 -1.83 -10.42 15.69
N ARG A 220 -3.10 -10.08 15.88
CA ARG A 220 -3.79 -10.28 17.18
C ARG A 220 -4.35 -11.70 17.36
N ASN A 221 -3.98 -12.62 16.48
CA ASN A 221 -4.38 -14.02 16.54
C ASN A 221 -3.17 -14.86 16.93
N GLU A 222 -3.43 -15.97 17.63
CA GLU A 222 -2.40 -16.88 18.11
C GLU A 222 -1.52 -17.40 16.96
N GLY A 223 -0.20 -17.33 17.13
CA GLY A 223 0.79 -17.77 16.15
C GLY A 223 1.06 -16.78 15.01
N GLU A 224 0.24 -15.75 14.80
CA GLU A 224 0.36 -14.88 13.64
C GLU A 224 1.52 -13.91 13.72
N ASP A 225 1.94 -13.48 14.92
CA ASP A 225 3.15 -12.65 15.06
C ASP A 225 4.40 -13.46 14.72
N ALA A 226 4.46 -14.73 15.13
CA ALA A 226 5.57 -15.63 14.79
C ALA A 226 5.61 -15.92 13.28
N ARG A 227 4.44 -16.08 12.65
CA ARG A 227 4.32 -16.26 11.19
C ARG A 227 4.77 -15.02 10.43
N LEU A 228 4.39 -13.82 10.88
CA LEU A 228 4.86 -12.55 10.30
C LEU A 228 6.38 -12.44 10.39
N TYR A 229 6.97 -12.73 11.56
CA TYR A 229 8.42 -12.70 11.71
C TYR A 229 9.12 -13.63 10.70
N THR A 230 8.62 -14.86 10.55
CA THR A 230 9.15 -15.83 9.59
C THR A 230 9.03 -15.32 8.14
N ALA A 231 7.90 -14.73 7.80
CA ALA A 231 7.65 -14.15 6.47
C ALA A 231 8.62 -13.00 6.16
N VAL A 232 8.79 -12.07 7.11
CA VAL A 232 9.69 -10.91 6.95
C VAL A 232 11.16 -11.38 6.84
N GLN A 233 11.57 -12.34 7.67
CA GLN A 233 12.92 -12.89 7.60
C GLN A 233 13.21 -13.51 6.22
N ALA A 234 12.30 -14.34 5.72
CA ALA A 234 12.45 -15.00 4.42
C ALA A 234 12.50 -13.99 3.26
N ALA A 235 11.62 -12.98 3.29
CA ALA A 235 11.62 -11.90 2.30
C ALA A 235 12.94 -11.13 2.31
N SER A 236 13.44 -10.79 3.51
CA SER A 236 14.71 -10.08 3.68
C SER A 236 15.89 -10.90 3.15
N ASP A 237 15.99 -12.15 3.55
CA ASP A 237 17.08 -13.04 3.14
C ASP A 237 17.09 -13.25 1.63
N PHE A 238 15.91 -13.43 1.02
CA PHE A 238 15.78 -13.59 -0.41
C PHE A 238 16.17 -12.31 -1.17
N ALA A 239 15.65 -11.14 -0.75
CA ALA A 239 16.01 -9.85 -1.35
C ALA A 239 17.53 -9.58 -1.24
N CYS A 240 18.13 -9.84 -0.08
CA CYS A 240 19.57 -9.74 0.13
C CYS A 240 20.37 -10.66 -0.79
N SER A 241 19.90 -11.90 -0.98
CA SER A 241 20.57 -12.88 -1.86
C SER A 241 20.57 -12.44 -3.33
N LEU A 242 19.57 -11.66 -3.75
CA LEU A 242 19.45 -11.11 -5.09
C LEU A 242 20.12 -9.73 -5.24
N GLY A 243 20.57 -9.12 -4.15
CA GLY A 243 21.10 -7.76 -4.14
C GLY A 243 20.05 -6.67 -4.42
N ILE A 244 18.77 -6.96 -4.17
CA ILE A 244 17.66 -6.05 -4.39
C ILE A 244 17.25 -5.42 -3.07
N ASN A 245 16.99 -4.10 -3.05
CA ASN A 245 16.56 -3.40 -1.86
C ASN A 245 15.04 -3.36 -1.68
N ILE A 246 14.60 -3.24 -0.43
CA ILE A 246 13.21 -2.96 -0.04
C ILE A 246 13.22 -1.68 0.81
N PRO A 247 13.35 -0.49 0.19
CA PRO A 247 13.55 0.77 0.91
C PRO A 247 12.28 1.29 1.58
N THR A 248 11.12 0.80 1.17
CA THR A 248 9.83 1.31 1.64
C THR A 248 8.79 0.20 1.73
N GLY A 249 7.74 0.50 2.44
CA GLY A 249 6.61 -0.39 2.60
C GLY A 249 5.63 0.19 3.61
N LYS A 250 4.60 -0.56 3.90
CA LYS A 250 3.62 -0.25 4.96
C LYS A 250 3.07 -1.55 5.54
N ASP A 251 2.45 -1.45 6.69
CA ASP A 251 1.82 -2.58 7.35
C ASP A 251 0.39 -2.28 7.79
N SER A 252 -0.42 -3.33 7.87
CA SER A 252 -1.72 -3.37 8.50
C SER A 252 -1.79 -4.65 9.32
N LEU A 253 -1.59 -4.54 10.64
CA LEU A 253 -1.39 -5.70 11.52
C LEU A 253 -2.64 -6.13 12.28
N SER A 254 -3.80 -5.60 11.94
CA SER A 254 -5.07 -5.93 12.59
C SER A 254 -6.11 -6.49 11.61
N MET A 255 -5.69 -7.31 10.68
CA MET A 255 -6.52 -7.84 9.59
C MET A 255 -7.51 -8.92 10.07
N THR A 256 -8.40 -8.49 10.96
CA THR A 256 -9.46 -9.32 11.54
C THR A 256 -10.72 -8.50 11.67
N GLN A 257 -11.84 -9.03 11.18
CA GLN A 257 -13.15 -8.39 11.31
C GLN A 257 -14.08 -9.23 12.20
N LYS A 258 -14.83 -8.57 13.06
CA LYS A 258 -15.84 -9.19 13.92
C LYS A 258 -17.23 -8.82 13.44
N TYR A 259 -18.14 -9.81 13.43
CA TYR A 259 -19.54 -9.67 13.09
C TYR A 259 -20.38 -10.34 14.20
N GLY A 260 -20.74 -9.58 15.23
CA GLY A 260 -21.32 -10.14 16.45
C GLY A 260 -20.35 -11.13 17.11
N ASP A 261 -20.75 -12.39 17.21
CA ASP A 261 -19.92 -13.48 17.76
C ASP A 261 -18.98 -14.12 16.73
N ASP A 262 -19.18 -13.85 15.46
CA ASP A 262 -18.36 -14.37 14.38
C ASP A 262 -17.08 -13.54 14.17
N LYS A 263 -16.02 -14.22 13.79
CA LYS A 263 -14.71 -13.63 13.52
C LYS A 263 -14.18 -14.09 12.17
N VAL A 264 -13.90 -13.15 11.29
CA VAL A 264 -13.24 -13.41 10.00
C VAL A 264 -11.79 -12.92 10.10
N ILE A 265 -10.86 -13.83 9.87
CA ILE A 265 -9.42 -13.58 9.89
C ILE A 265 -8.94 -13.58 8.43
N ALA A 266 -8.36 -12.47 7.99
CA ALA A 266 -7.73 -12.42 6.67
C ALA A 266 -6.44 -13.25 6.66
N PRO A 267 -6.08 -13.90 5.54
CA PRO A 267 -4.79 -14.56 5.44
C PRO A 267 -3.65 -13.54 5.57
N GLY A 268 -2.63 -13.89 6.35
CA GLY A 268 -1.40 -13.11 6.39
C GLY A 268 -0.72 -13.11 5.02
N THR A 269 -0.42 -11.94 4.49
CA THR A 269 0.20 -11.81 3.16
C THR A 269 1.08 -10.58 3.05
N VAL A 270 1.97 -10.61 2.07
CA VAL A 270 2.69 -9.44 1.59
C VAL A 270 2.38 -9.20 0.12
N ILE A 271 2.11 -7.95 -0.23
CA ILE A 271 2.05 -7.50 -1.63
C ILE A 271 3.36 -6.78 -1.92
N ILE A 272 4.10 -7.28 -2.90
CA ILE A 272 5.35 -6.69 -3.36
C ILE A 272 5.09 -5.90 -4.63
N SER A 273 5.41 -4.62 -4.59
CA SER A 273 5.47 -3.79 -5.80
C SER A 273 6.93 -3.64 -6.21
N ALA A 274 7.24 -3.98 -7.45
CA ALA A 274 8.56 -3.76 -8.04
C ALA A 274 8.51 -2.54 -8.95
N GLY A 275 9.56 -1.72 -8.90
CA GLY A 275 9.74 -0.57 -9.77
C GLY A 275 11.16 -0.52 -10.31
N ALA A 276 11.32 -0.19 -11.59
CA ALA A 276 12.64 -0.07 -12.21
C ALA A 276 12.65 0.92 -13.37
N GLU A 277 13.81 1.52 -13.61
CA GLU A 277 14.04 2.36 -14.78
C GLU A 277 14.09 1.51 -16.06
N VAL A 278 13.45 2.02 -17.10
CA VAL A 278 13.43 1.42 -18.46
C VAL A 278 14.19 2.32 -19.41
N SER A 279 15.16 1.75 -20.09
CA SER A 279 16.02 2.49 -21.04
C SER A 279 15.31 2.86 -22.34
N ASP A 280 14.37 2.05 -22.80
CA ASP A 280 13.62 2.29 -24.04
C ASP A 280 12.19 1.73 -23.97
N ILE A 281 11.22 2.60 -23.67
CA ILE A 281 9.80 2.26 -23.58
C ILE A 281 9.15 1.82 -24.90
N LYS A 282 9.87 1.92 -26.03
CA LYS A 282 9.39 1.52 -27.37
C LYS A 282 9.77 0.08 -27.73
N LYS A 283 10.51 -0.58 -26.87
CA LYS A 283 10.91 -1.99 -26.98
C LYS A 283 10.08 -2.85 -26.06
#